data_0998d932680450f109f8dcd200dc825a
#
_entry.id   0998d932680450f109f8dcd200dc825a
#
_cell.length_a   1.000
_cell.length_b   1.000
_cell.length_c   1.000
_cell.angle_alpha   90.00
_cell.angle_beta   90.00
_cell.angle_gamma   90.00
#
_symmetry.space_group_name_H-M   'P 1'
#
loop_
_entity.id
_entity.type
_entity.pdbx_description
1 polymer ?
#
loop_
_entity_poly.entity_id
_entity_poly.type
_entity_poly.pdbx_seq_one_letter_code
_entity_poly.pdbx_strand_id
1 'polypeptide(L)'
;GLAHFAAYTYVAPFFKQSSGFDGPTIGSLLLLYGVAGVFGNIFAGFAANRSVRHTLLLVALMIGTSTALFPHFATGMTGAAMLIGLWGFAFGAFPACASISMFVVAPKDVERGMPVFVAMFQVIIALGSFFGGRIVDQLGSSVLLSLATALVGCGFATVLVLGRNVSNSLAAQPG
;
A
#
# COMPACT_ATOMS: atom_id res chain seq x y z
N GLY A 1 -5.26 -1.92 -0.69
CA GLY A 1 -5.72 -0.57 -0.32
C GLY A 1 -6.39 -0.54 1.04
N LEU A 2 -7.39 -1.41 1.29
CA LEU A 2 -8.09 -1.49 2.58
C LEU A 2 -7.11 -1.74 3.73
N ALA A 3 -6.24 -2.74 3.58
CA ALA A 3 -5.22 -3.10 4.56
C ALA A 3 -4.29 -1.93 4.87
N HIS A 4 -3.86 -1.23 3.84
CA HIS A 4 -2.99 -0.06 3.98
C HIS A 4 -3.66 1.04 4.81
N PHE A 5 -4.89 1.46 4.45
CA PHE A 5 -5.57 2.54 5.16
C PHE A 5 -5.98 2.16 6.58
N ALA A 6 -6.34 0.89 6.81
CA ALA A 6 -6.53 0.39 8.16
C ALA A 6 -5.25 0.55 9.01
N ALA A 7 -4.10 0.13 8.49
CA ALA A 7 -2.83 0.21 9.22
C ALA A 7 -2.30 1.66 9.34
N TYR A 8 -2.33 2.43 8.25
CA TYR A 8 -1.76 3.78 8.21
C TYR A 8 -2.47 4.75 9.15
N THR A 9 -3.80 4.70 9.23
CA THR A 9 -4.58 5.58 10.11
C THR A 9 -4.15 5.44 11.58
N TYR A 10 -3.68 4.25 11.96
CA TYR A 10 -3.30 3.95 13.35
C TYR A 10 -1.81 3.83 13.58
N VAL A 11 -0.97 4.22 12.62
CA VAL A 11 0.50 4.21 12.77
C VAL A 11 0.98 5.21 13.81
N ALA A 12 0.36 6.40 13.90
CA ALA A 12 0.72 7.40 14.90
C ALA A 12 0.37 6.95 16.34
N PRO A 13 -0.84 6.42 16.62
CA PRO A 13 -1.11 5.72 17.89
C PRO A 13 -0.13 4.60 18.22
N PHE A 14 0.26 3.79 17.24
CA PHE A 14 1.28 2.74 17.43
C PHE A 14 2.61 3.33 17.89
N PHE A 15 3.14 4.34 17.23
CA PHE A 15 4.39 5.00 17.61
C PHE A 15 4.32 5.58 19.01
N LYS A 16 3.20 6.19 19.39
CA LYS A 16 3.01 6.75 20.71
C LYS A 16 2.96 5.69 21.81
N GLN A 17 2.24 4.60 21.59
CA GLN A 17 1.98 3.55 22.58
C GLN A 17 3.12 2.54 22.68
N SER A 18 3.63 2.07 21.53
CA SER A 18 4.60 0.97 21.47
C SER A 18 6.05 1.43 21.44
N SER A 19 6.32 2.60 20.84
CA SER A 19 7.68 3.14 20.70
C SER A 19 7.98 4.27 21.69
N GLY A 20 6.95 4.85 22.30
CA GLY A 20 7.10 5.96 23.23
C GLY A 20 7.55 7.27 22.57
N PHE A 21 7.39 7.42 21.26
CA PHE A 21 7.82 8.61 20.52
C PHE A 21 6.93 9.82 20.85
N ASP A 22 7.55 10.99 20.93
CA ASP A 22 6.86 12.26 21.09
C ASP A 22 6.22 12.75 19.78
N GLY A 23 5.34 13.76 19.89
CA GLY A 23 4.61 14.31 18.75
C GLY A 23 5.52 14.80 17.61
N PRO A 24 6.57 15.60 17.87
CA PRO A 24 7.52 16.04 16.85
C PRO A 24 8.21 14.89 16.11
N THR A 25 8.63 13.85 16.81
CA THR A 25 9.25 12.66 16.23
C THR A 25 8.27 11.92 15.31
N ILE A 26 7.04 11.70 15.77
CA ILE A 26 5.97 11.09 14.95
C ILE A 26 5.70 11.94 13.71
N GLY A 27 5.62 13.27 13.86
CA GLY A 27 5.44 14.19 12.73
C GLY A 27 6.56 14.07 11.70
N SER A 28 7.81 13.96 12.15
CA SER A 28 8.98 13.77 11.26
C SER A 28 8.94 12.43 10.52
N LEU A 29 8.51 11.36 11.18
CA LEU A 29 8.35 10.04 10.56
C LEU A 29 7.22 10.05 9.52
N LEU A 30 6.10 10.73 9.79
CA LEU A 30 5.01 10.87 8.82
C LEU A 30 5.42 11.76 7.64
N LEU A 31 6.23 12.78 7.87
CA LEU A 31 6.83 13.58 6.78
C LEU A 31 7.75 12.71 5.91
N LEU A 32 8.61 11.89 6.52
CA LEU A 32 9.46 10.94 5.80
C LEU A 32 8.62 9.97 4.96
N TYR A 33 7.50 9.46 5.49
CA TYR A 33 6.55 8.65 4.75
C TYR A 33 6.04 9.37 3.50
N GLY A 34 5.60 10.63 3.63
CA GLY A 34 5.10 11.43 2.52
C GLY A 34 6.17 11.71 1.46
N VAL A 35 7.37 12.12 1.88
CA VAL A 35 8.51 12.37 0.98
C VAL A 35 8.90 11.09 0.23
N ALA A 36 9.03 9.97 0.95
CA ALA A 36 9.30 8.68 0.32
C ALA A 36 8.21 8.30 -0.69
N GLY A 37 6.94 8.62 -0.40
CA GLY A 37 5.80 8.40 -1.30
C GLY A 37 5.92 9.18 -2.62
N VAL A 38 6.42 10.41 -2.60
CA VAL A 38 6.69 11.18 -3.82
C VAL A 38 7.71 10.44 -4.71
N PHE A 39 8.81 9.96 -4.12
CA PHE A 39 9.80 9.17 -4.86
C PHE A 39 9.22 7.84 -5.37
N GLY A 40 8.37 7.18 -4.58
CA GLY A 40 7.66 5.98 -4.99
C GLY A 40 6.74 6.20 -6.19
N ASN A 41 6.02 7.32 -6.22
CA ASN A 41 5.16 7.69 -7.34
C ASN A 41 5.96 7.91 -8.62
N ILE A 42 7.09 8.64 -8.54
CA ILE A 42 8.00 8.85 -9.66
C ILE A 42 8.56 7.52 -10.15
N PHE A 43 9.03 6.68 -9.24
CA PHE A 43 9.53 5.34 -9.57
C PHE A 43 8.47 4.49 -10.30
N ALA A 44 7.23 4.54 -9.84
CA ALA A 44 6.13 3.80 -10.46
C ALA A 44 5.91 4.18 -11.93
N GLY A 45 6.02 5.46 -12.27
CA GLY A 45 5.92 5.93 -13.65
C GLY A 45 6.95 5.28 -14.58
N PHE A 46 8.18 5.11 -14.11
CA PHE A 46 9.22 4.42 -14.90
C PHE A 46 9.09 2.90 -14.89
N ALA A 47 8.85 2.31 -13.72
CA ALA A 47 8.82 0.87 -13.55
C ALA A 47 7.57 0.23 -14.18
N ALA A 48 6.40 0.85 -14.04
CA ALA A 48 5.15 0.34 -14.59
C ALA A 48 5.13 0.36 -16.12
N ASN A 49 5.82 1.30 -16.75
CA ASN A 49 5.98 1.33 -18.21
C ASN A 49 6.73 0.09 -18.76
N ARG A 50 7.57 -0.52 -17.92
CA ARG A 50 8.26 -1.77 -18.29
C ARG A 50 7.41 -3.01 -17.99
N SER A 51 6.78 -3.05 -16.82
CA SER A 51 5.90 -4.14 -16.41
C SER A 51 5.07 -3.74 -15.21
N VAL A 52 3.81 -3.39 -15.44
CA VAL A 52 2.84 -3.06 -14.41
C VAL A 52 2.71 -4.20 -13.38
N ARG A 53 2.66 -5.44 -13.86
CA ARG A 53 2.52 -6.63 -12.99
C ARG A 53 3.68 -6.78 -12.01
N HIS A 54 4.93 -6.73 -12.51
CA HIS A 54 6.10 -6.87 -11.63
C HIS A 54 6.22 -5.70 -10.66
N THR A 55 5.87 -4.50 -11.10
CA THR A 55 5.86 -3.32 -10.23
C THR A 55 4.81 -3.45 -9.12
N LEU A 56 3.59 -3.91 -9.43
CA LEU A 56 2.56 -4.17 -8.41
C LEU A 56 2.97 -5.27 -7.42
N LEU A 57 3.62 -6.33 -7.89
CA LEU A 57 4.15 -7.39 -7.02
C LEU A 57 5.23 -6.86 -6.08
N LEU A 58 6.15 -6.05 -6.61
CA LEU A 58 7.19 -5.41 -5.80
C LEU A 58 6.58 -4.49 -4.74
N VAL A 59 5.62 -3.64 -5.14
CA VAL A 59 4.91 -2.74 -4.24
C VAL A 59 4.18 -3.51 -3.13
N ALA A 60 3.45 -4.57 -3.49
CA ALA A 60 2.76 -5.41 -2.51
C ALA A 60 3.73 -6.11 -1.56
N LEU A 61 4.87 -6.60 -2.06
CA LEU A 61 5.92 -7.21 -1.25
C LEU A 61 6.50 -6.19 -0.25
N MET A 62 6.82 -4.96 -0.71
CA MET A 62 7.37 -3.91 0.14
C MET A 62 6.38 -3.48 1.23
N ILE A 63 5.09 -3.30 0.89
CA ILE A 63 4.05 -2.98 1.88
C ILE A 63 3.89 -4.14 2.87
N GLY A 64 3.79 -5.38 2.39
CA GLY A 64 3.65 -6.55 3.23
C GLY A 64 4.83 -6.75 4.18
N THR A 65 6.06 -6.59 3.68
CA THR A 65 7.28 -6.66 4.50
C THR A 65 7.30 -5.54 5.55
N SER A 66 6.98 -4.31 5.16
CA SER A 66 6.95 -3.19 6.10
C SER A 66 5.94 -3.43 7.21
N THR A 67 4.70 -3.79 6.87
CA THR A 67 3.64 -4.02 7.88
C THR A 67 3.92 -5.22 8.77
N ALA A 68 4.52 -6.29 8.24
CA ALA A 68 4.91 -7.47 9.00
C ALA A 68 6.02 -7.19 10.02
N LEU A 69 7.03 -6.42 9.62
CA LEU A 69 8.18 -6.12 10.46
C LEU A 69 7.91 -4.95 11.44
N PHE A 70 6.88 -4.15 11.17
CA PHE A 70 6.58 -2.94 11.93
C PHE A 70 6.44 -3.19 13.45
N PRO A 71 5.66 -4.18 13.94
CA PRO A 71 5.50 -4.44 15.36
C PRO A 71 6.79 -4.86 16.07
N HIS A 72 7.75 -5.42 15.32
CA HIS A 72 8.98 -5.97 15.88
C HIS A 72 10.16 -5.00 15.84
N PHE A 73 10.25 -4.16 14.82
CA PHE A 73 11.41 -3.33 14.55
C PHE A 73 11.16 -1.83 14.62
N ALA A 74 9.90 -1.37 14.59
CA ALA A 74 9.57 0.06 14.67
C ALA A 74 9.53 0.60 16.11
N THR A 75 10.04 -0.14 17.09
CA THR A 75 10.17 0.31 18.48
C THR A 75 11.38 1.24 18.68
N GLY A 76 12.39 1.16 17.82
CA GLY A 76 13.53 2.06 17.78
C GLY A 76 13.49 3.03 16.61
N MET A 77 14.10 4.20 16.75
CA MET A 77 14.06 5.28 15.73
C MET A 77 14.55 4.84 14.36
N THR A 78 15.67 4.11 14.29
CA THR A 78 16.22 3.63 13.02
C THR A 78 15.29 2.66 12.32
N GLY A 79 14.75 1.68 13.05
CA GLY A 79 13.78 0.72 12.50
C GLY A 79 12.49 1.40 12.06
N ALA A 80 11.98 2.31 12.86
CA ALA A 80 10.80 3.12 12.53
C ALA A 80 11.01 3.91 11.24
N ALA A 81 12.14 4.63 11.11
CA ALA A 81 12.44 5.42 9.93
C ALA A 81 12.60 4.57 8.67
N MET A 82 13.31 3.44 8.75
CA MET A 82 13.49 2.53 7.62
C MET A 82 12.16 1.94 7.16
N LEU A 83 11.34 1.43 8.08
CA LEU A 83 10.09 0.77 7.75
C LEU A 83 9.03 1.76 7.27
N ILE A 84 8.92 2.94 7.88
CA ILE A 84 7.97 3.96 7.46
C ILE A 84 8.36 4.56 6.11
N GLY A 85 9.65 4.74 5.84
CA GLY A 85 10.16 5.19 4.55
C GLY A 85 9.91 4.16 3.45
N LEU A 86 10.20 2.88 3.69
CA LEU A 86 9.91 1.79 2.76
C LEU A 86 8.41 1.68 2.46
N TRP A 87 7.58 1.78 3.49
CA TRP A 87 6.14 1.74 3.36
C TRP A 87 5.59 2.94 2.57
N GLY A 88 6.07 4.15 2.88
CA GLY A 88 5.69 5.37 2.16
C GLY A 88 6.05 5.30 0.68
N PHE A 89 7.29 4.87 0.36
CA PHE A 89 7.74 4.67 -1.01
C PHE A 89 6.83 3.68 -1.75
N ALA A 90 6.57 2.51 -1.17
CA ALA A 90 5.74 1.49 -1.78
C ALA A 90 4.30 1.97 -1.98
N PHE A 91 3.72 2.64 -0.99
CA PHE A 91 2.35 3.13 -1.12
C PHE A 91 2.24 4.29 -2.11
N GLY A 92 3.22 5.18 -2.19
CA GLY A 92 3.24 6.23 -3.22
C GLY A 92 3.25 5.68 -4.64
N ALA A 93 3.89 4.52 -4.85
CA ALA A 93 3.90 3.82 -6.13
C ALA A 93 2.54 3.15 -6.47
N PHE A 94 1.75 2.76 -5.47
CA PHE A 94 0.54 1.97 -5.66
C PHE A 94 -0.54 2.64 -6.51
N PRO A 95 -1.00 3.89 -6.25
CA PRO A 95 -2.03 4.54 -7.04
C PRO A 95 -1.61 4.76 -8.50
N ALA A 96 -0.35 5.11 -8.73
CA ALA A 96 0.19 5.28 -10.08
C ALA A 96 0.16 3.96 -10.86
N CYS A 97 0.63 2.86 -10.27
CA CYS A 97 0.57 1.54 -10.89
C CYS A 97 -0.87 1.09 -11.15
N ALA A 98 -1.80 1.34 -10.20
CA ALA A 98 -3.20 0.98 -10.35
C ALA A 98 -3.86 1.76 -11.51
N SER A 99 -3.59 3.06 -11.63
CA SER A 99 -4.07 3.89 -12.74
C SER A 99 -3.50 3.43 -14.08
N ILE A 100 -2.19 3.17 -14.17
CA ILE A 100 -1.55 2.66 -15.40
C ILE A 100 -2.13 1.29 -15.78
N SER A 101 -2.44 0.43 -14.80
CA SER A 101 -3.08 -0.87 -15.05
C SER A 101 -4.40 -0.72 -15.81
N MET A 102 -5.18 0.32 -15.49
CA MET A 102 -6.46 0.60 -16.13
C MET A 102 -6.29 0.96 -17.61
N PHE A 103 -5.27 1.76 -17.94
CA PHE A 103 -4.94 2.09 -19.33
C PHE A 103 -4.50 0.86 -20.14
N VAL A 104 -3.83 -0.10 -19.49
CA VAL A 104 -3.37 -1.33 -20.15
C VAL A 104 -4.50 -2.33 -20.35
N VAL A 105 -5.38 -2.51 -19.34
CA VAL A 105 -6.40 -3.56 -19.33
C VAL A 105 -7.67 -3.14 -20.07
N ALA A 106 -8.06 -1.87 -19.97
CA ALA A 106 -9.30 -1.34 -20.55
C ALA A 106 -9.09 0.02 -21.22
N PRO A 107 -8.27 0.11 -22.29
CA PRO A 107 -7.92 1.39 -22.90
C PRO A 107 -9.11 2.16 -23.48
N LYS A 108 -10.19 1.46 -23.89
CA LYS A 108 -11.40 2.07 -24.47
C LYS A 108 -12.38 2.58 -23.40
N ASP A 109 -12.25 2.12 -22.16
CA ASP A 109 -13.18 2.41 -21.06
C ASP A 109 -12.55 3.26 -19.94
N VAL A 110 -11.36 3.80 -20.16
CA VAL A 110 -10.61 4.58 -19.15
C VAL A 110 -11.42 5.77 -18.66
N GLU A 111 -12.06 6.52 -19.56
CA GLU A 111 -12.85 7.71 -19.19
C GLU A 111 -14.02 7.38 -18.25
N ARG A 112 -14.62 6.21 -18.40
CA ARG A 112 -15.71 5.74 -17.54
C ARG A 112 -15.20 5.04 -16.28
N GLY A 113 -14.10 4.32 -16.41
CA GLY A 113 -13.50 3.52 -15.33
C GLY A 113 -12.78 4.35 -14.28
N MET A 114 -12.10 5.44 -14.66
CA MET A 114 -11.33 6.25 -13.72
C MET A 114 -12.16 6.89 -12.60
N PRO A 115 -13.33 7.50 -12.86
CA PRO A 115 -14.19 8.01 -11.77
C PRO A 115 -14.65 6.90 -10.83
N VAL A 116 -14.98 5.71 -11.36
CA VAL A 116 -15.38 4.54 -10.54
C VAL A 116 -14.21 4.07 -9.68
N PHE A 117 -13.00 3.99 -10.25
CA PHE A 117 -11.79 3.65 -9.51
C PHE A 117 -11.55 4.62 -8.35
N VAL A 118 -11.62 5.92 -8.60
CA VAL A 118 -11.45 6.95 -7.56
C VAL A 118 -12.53 6.83 -6.49
N ALA A 119 -13.80 6.65 -6.87
CA ALA A 119 -14.89 6.48 -5.92
C ALA A 119 -14.70 5.23 -5.04
N MET A 120 -14.34 4.10 -5.65
CA MET A 120 -14.01 2.87 -4.91
C MET A 120 -12.83 3.08 -3.96
N PHE A 121 -11.82 3.83 -4.39
CA PHE A 121 -10.66 4.13 -3.57
C PHE A 121 -11.05 4.93 -2.31
N GLN A 122 -11.96 5.91 -2.44
CA GLN A 122 -12.49 6.67 -1.31
C GLN A 122 -13.30 5.79 -0.34
N VAL A 123 -14.10 4.86 -0.86
CA VAL A 123 -14.82 3.88 -0.03
C VAL A 123 -13.84 2.99 0.74
N ILE A 124 -12.77 2.54 0.09
CA ILE A 124 -11.71 1.72 0.72
C ILE A 124 -11.01 2.50 1.84
N ILE A 125 -10.73 3.80 1.65
CA ILE A 125 -10.17 4.67 2.69
C ILE A 125 -11.10 4.71 3.91
N ALA A 126 -12.39 5.02 3.68
CA ALA A 126 -13.37 5.13 4.74
C ALA A 126 -13.55 3.82 5.53
N LEU A 127 -13.73 2.71 4.80
CA LEU A 127 -13.90 1.39 5.44
C LEU A 127 -12.63 0.94 6.15
N GLY A 128 -11.45 1.14 5.56
CA GLY A 128 -10.17 0.79 6.17
C GLY A 128 -9.96 1.54 7.49
N SER A 129 -10.19 2.84 7.51
CA SER A 129 -10.07 3.66 8.71
C SER A 129 -11.11 3.28 9.78
N PHE A 130 -12.37 3.04 9.37
CA PHE A 130 -13.44 2.68 10.30
C PHE A 130 -13.21 1.30 10.96
N PHE A 131 -12.97 0.27 10.16
CA PHE A 131 -12.72 -1.07 10.71
C PHE A 131 -11.38 -1.16 11.42
N GLY A 132 -10.37 -0.43 10.93
CA GLY A 132 -9.07 -0.32 11.61
C GLY A 132 -9.24 0.21 13.03
N GLY A 133 -10.08 1.25 13.24
CA GLY A 133 -10.37 1.77 14.57
C GLY A 133 -10.97 0.73 15.50
N ARG A 134 -12.00 0.02 15.04
CA ARG A 134 -12.62 -1.04 15.83
C ARG A 134 -11.64 -2.13 16.25
N ILE A 135 -10.73 -2.50 15.35
CA ILE A 135 -9.70 -3.52 15.64
C ILE A 135 -8.69 -2.97 16.66
N VAL A 136 -8.25 -1.74 16.51
CA VAL A 136 -7.29 -1.12 17.46
C VAL A 136 -7.91 -1.00 18.85
N ASP A 137 -9.15 -0.54 18.94
CA ASP A 137 -9.84 -0.34 20.22
C ASP A 137 -10.08 -1.66 20.98
N GLN A 138 -10.28 -2.76 20.26
CA GLN A 138 -10.60 -4.05 20.86
C GLN A 138 -9.39 -4.98 21.02
N LEU A 139 -8.47 -4.96 20.05
CA LEU A 139 -7.40 -5.96 19.92
C LEU A 139 -5.99 -5.34 19.89
N GLY A 140 -5.90 -4.00 19.77
CA GLY A 140 -4.65 -3.28 19.74
C GLY A 140 -4.03 -3.13 18.33
N SER A 141 -3.09 -2.19 18.23
CA SER A 141 -2.46 -1.80 16.96
C SER A 141 -1.57 -2.91 16.34
N SER A 142 -0.95 -3.75 17.14
CA SER A 142 -0.12 -4.87 16.66
C SER A 142 -0.96 -5.93 15.93
N VAL A 143 -2.16 -6.23 16.43
CA VAL A 143 -3.09 -7.16 15.77
C VAL A 143 -3.57 -6.57 14.44
N LEU A 144 -3.88 -5.26 14.40
CA LEU A 144 -4.25 -4.58 13.17
C LEU A 144 -3.15 -4.70 12.10
N LEU A 145 -1.88 -4.47 12.46
CA LEU A 145 -0.75 -4.60 11.54
C LEU A 145 -0.58 -6.03 11.02
N SER A 146 -0.78 -7.04 11.87
CA SER A 146 -0.74 -8.45 11.46
C SER A 146 -1.86 -8.80 10.49
N LEU A 147 -3.08 -8.33 10.73
CA LEU A 147 -4.22 -8.50 9.81
C LEU A 147 -4.00 -7.77 8.50
N ALA A 148 -3.45 -6.54 8.54
CA ALA A 148 -3.09 -5.79 7.34
C ALA A 148 -2.07 -6.56 6.50
N THR A 149 -1.06 -7.15 7.13
CA THR A 149 -0.05 -8.00 6.45
C THR A 149 -0.70 -9.20 5.77
N ALA A 150 -1.61 -9.91 6.44
CA ALA A 150 -2.33 -11.03 5.86
C ALA A 150 -3.16 -10.62 4.63
N LEU A 151 -3.88 -9.49 4.71
CA LEU A 151 -4.66 -8.95 3.60
C LEU A 151 -3.77 -8.51 2.41
N VAL A 152 -2.60 -7.90 2.68
CA VAL A 152 -1.62 -7.59 1.63
C VAL A 152 -1.10 -8.86 0.97
N GLY A 153 -0.85 -9.91 1.76
CA GLY A 153 -0.46 -11.24 1.25
C GLY A 153 -1.52 -11.85 0.32
N CYS A 154 -2.80 -11.74 0.67
CA CYS A 154 -3.90 -12.13 -0.23
C CYS A 154 -3.90 -11.33 -1.53
N GLY A 155 -3.70 -10.00 -1.45
CA GLY A 155 -3.58 -9.14 -2.64
C GLY A 155 -2.38 -9.52 -3.51
N PHE A 156 -1.23 -9.82 -2.91
CA PHE A 156 -0.05 -10.31 -3.61
C PHE A 156 -0.33 -11.63 -4.34
N ALA A 157 -0.95 -12.60 -3.67
CA ALA A 157 -1.34 -13.87 -4.28
C ALA A 157 -2.32 -13.68 -5.44
N THR A 158 -3.28 -12.77 -5.32
CA THR A 158 -4.22 -12.43 -6.38
C THR A 158 -3.50 -11.89 -7.63
N VAL A 159 -2.55 -10.96 -7.45
CA VAL A 159 -1.76 -10.43 -8.58
C VAL A 159 -0.85 -11.50 -9.20
N LEU A 160 -0.32 -12.42 -8.39
CA LEU A 160 0.46 -13.55 -8.89
C LEU A 160 -0.36 -14.47 -9.80
N VAL A 161 -1.57 -14.82 -9.38
CA VAL A 161 -2.42 -15.80 -10.08
C VAL A 161 -3.12 -15.14 -11.29
N LEU A 162 -3.87 -14.08 -11.06
CA LEU A 162 -4.67 -13.44 -12.11
C LEU A 162 -3.82 -12.64 -13.09
N GLY A 163 -2.73 -12.04 -12.65
CA GLY A 163 -1.82 -11.29 -13.51
C GLY A 163 -1.10 -12.16 -14.56
N ARG A 164 -0.99 -13.48 -14.33
CA ARG A 164 -0.48 -14.44 -15.36
C ARG A 164 -1.48 -14.64 -16.48
N ASN A 165 -2.76 -14.72 -16.16
CA ASN A 165 -3.83 -14.96 -17.15
C ASN A 165 -4.02 -13.75 -18.07
N VAL A 166 -3.96 -12.54 -17.55
CA VAL A 166 -4.06 -11.31 -18.35
C VAL A 166 -2.88 -11.17 -19.31
N SER A 167 -1.68 -11.45 -18.85
CA SER A 167 -0.45 -11.43 -19.68
C SER A 167 -0.53 -12.45 -20.83
N ASN A 168 -1.06 -13.64 -20.58
CA ASN A 168 -1.19 -14.69 -21.58
C ASN A 168 -2.31 -14.37 -22.60
N SER A 169 -3.41 -13.75 -22.17
CA SER A 169 -4.49 -13.36 -23.08
C SER A 169 -4.12 -12.19 -24.00
N LEU A 170 -3.29 -11.25 -23.53
CA LEU A 170 -2.76 -10.15 -24.36
C LEU A 170 -1.73 -10.67 -25.39
N ALA A 171 -0.93 -11.68 -25.03
CA ALA A 171 0.03 -12.31 -25.94
C ALA A 171 -0.65 -13.21 -27.01
N ALA A 172 -1.89 -13.62 -26.77
CA ALA A 172 -2.66 -14.50 -27.66
C ALA A 172 -3.58 -13.75 -28.65
N GLN A 173 -3.64 -12.41 -28.60
CA GLN A 173 -4.39 -11.62 -29.58
C GLN A 173 -3.51 -11.42 -30.84
N PRO A 174 -3.87 -12.00 -31.99
CA PRO A 174 -3.20 -11.70 -33.26
C PRO A 174 -3.44 -10.22 -33.61
N GLY A 175 -2.38 -9.49 -33.95
CA GLY A 175 -2.39 -8.10 -34.40
C GLY A 175 -3.16 -7.89 -35.72
#